data_0b83cf57722f705f72599a2d1b5da3a8
#
_entry.id   0b83cf57722f705f72599a2d1b5da3a8
#
_cell.length_a   1.000
_cell.length_b   1.000
_cell.length_c   1.000
_cell.angle_alpha   90.00
_cell.angle_beta   90.00
_cell.angle_gamma   90.00
#
_symmetry.space_group_name_H-M   'P 1'
#
loop_
_entity.id
_entity.type
_entity.pdbx_description
1 polymer ?
#
loop_
_entity_poly.entity_id
_entity_poly.type
_entity_poly.pdbx_seq_one_letter_code
_entity_poly.pdbx_strand_id
1 'polypeptide(L)'
;MLTNELMSQNSNGLTLCLIDPTDCSLPFKTIEDIYNATNRHCDFIISFFDGTDLNRNCAMATLSKTHSRLREKYERFLGDAKFFQRKDIIEMAKLKQNSRIVEVFTETYKQRLARIGLAYSDTVAVGSYYHLLFVSSHQRGIDFWRKASKTCLPNGQRLFNF
;
A
#
# COMPACT_ATOMS: atom_id res chain seq x y z
N MET A 1 12.36 20.91 -2.21
CA MET A 1 12.10 22.28 -1.70
C MET A 1 10.63 22.56 -1.39
N LEU A 2 9.66 21.96 -2.06
CA LEU A 2 8.22 22.15 -1.77
C LEU A 2 7.71 21.51 -0.45
N THR A 3 8.43 20.54 0.10
CA THR A 3 8.02 19.81 1.32
C THR A 3 8.16 20.63 2.61
N ASN A 4 9.11 21.56 2.67
CA ASN A 4 9.38 22.31 3.90
C ASN A 4 8.40 23.46 4.15
N GLU A 5 7.84 24.07 3.12
CA GLU A 5 6.88 25.17 3.27
C GLU A 5 5.47 24.71 3.66
N LEU A 6 5.03 23.55 3.15
CA LEU A 6 3.74 22.96 3.54
C LEU A 6 3.73 22.45 4.99
N MET A 7 4.89 22.11 5.53
CA MET A 7 5.04 21.55 6.88
C MET A 7 5.13 22.60 7.98
N SER A 8 5.52 23.83 7.66
CA SER A 8 5.64 24.89 8.67
C SER A 8 4.31 25.49 9.10
N GLN A 9 3.21 25.24 8.38
CA GLN A 9 1.92 25.89 8.63
C GLN A 9 0.93 25.08 9.49
N ASN A 10 1.17 23.79 9.77
CA ASN A 10 0.21 22.94 10.50
C ASN A 10 0.89 21.98 11.49
N SER A 11 1.44 22.52 12.56
CA SER A 11 2.05 21.67 13.62
C SER A 11 1.03 20.81 14.38
N ASN A 12 -0.29 21.04 14.23
CA ASN A 12 -1.36 20.33 14.96
C ASN A 12 -2.51 19.82 14.06
N GLY A 13 -2.39 19.92 12.75
CA GLY A 13 -3.42 19.46 11.81
C GLY A 13 -3.29 17.97 11.46
N LEU A 14 -4.43 17.28 11.33
CA LEU A 14 -4.45 15.95 10.71
C LEU A 14 -4.24 16.09 9.18
N THR A 15 -3.29 15.36 8.64
CA THR A 15 -3.00 15.32 7.21
C THR A 15 -3.58 14.03 6.60
N LEU A 16 -4.17 14.12 5.42
CA LEU A 16 -4.51 12.96 4.60
C LEU A 16 -3.61 12.97 3.36
N CYS A 17 -2.82 11.94 3.19
CA CYS A 17 -1.94 11.78 2.05
C CYS A 17 -2.50 10.74 1.07
N LEU A 18 -2.78 11.15 -0.17
CA LEU A 18 -3.12 10.25 -1.25
C LEU A 18 -1.84 9.84 -1.98
N ILE A 19 -1.59 8.54 -2.05
CA ILE A 19 -0.46 7.94 -2.76
C ILE A 19 -1.03 7.09 -3.89
N ASP A 20 -0.88 7.59 -5.10
CA ASP A 20 -1.44 6.97 -6.31
C ASP A 20 -0.33 6.71 -7.36
N PRO A 21 0.59 5.76 -7.10
CA PRO A 21 1.55 5.31 -8.08
C PRO A 21 0.84 4.48 -9.16
N THR A 22 1.43 4.37 -10.33
CA THR A 22 0.88 3.52 -11.41
C THR A 22 1.21 2.04 -11.23
N ASP A 23 2.06 1.70 -10.25
CA ASP A 23 2.51 0.34 -9.94
C ASP A 23 3.08 0.27 -8.51
N CYS A 24 3.60 -0.91 -8.11
CA CYS A 24 4.26 -1.09 -6.81
C CYS A 24 5.71 -0.58 -6.81
N SER A 25 5.95 0.67 -7.24
CA SER A 25 7.31 1.24 -7.34
C SER A 25 7.69 2.19 -6.20
N LEU A 26 6.71 2.75 -5.47
CA LEU A 26 6.98 3.69 -4.38
C LEU A 26 7.66 2.96 -3.20
N PRO A 27 8.85 3.36 -2.78
CA PRO A 27 9.52 2.72 -1.64
C PRO A 27 8.73 2.88 -0.33
N PHE A 28 8.67 1.84 0.49
CA PHE A 28 8.08 1.90 1.84
C PHE A 28 8.65 3.04 2.68
N LYS A 29 9.93 3.31 2.50
CA LYS A 29 10.63 4.41 3.18
C LYS A 29 9.98 5.77 2.94
N THR A 30 9.36 6.00 1.78
CA THR A 30 8.64 7.24 1.48
C THR A 30 7.45 7.44 2.41
N ILE A 31 6.71 6.35 2.71
CA ILE A 31 5.61 6.39 3.70
C ILE A 31 6.14 6.75 5.09
N GLU A 32 7.23 6.11 5.50
CA GLU A 32 7.88 6.40 6.79
C GLU A 32 8.33 7.86 6.89
N ASP A 33 8.93 8.39 5.82
CA ASP A 33 9.43 9.76 5.79
C ASP A 33 8.29 10.78 5.87
N ILE A 34 7.21 10.59 5.10
CA ILE A 34 6.03 11.46 5.15
C ILE A 34 5.40 11.38 6.56
N TYR A 35 5.24 10.17 7.11
CA TYR A 35 4.62 9.98 8.41
C TYR A 35 5.42 10.65 9.53
N ASN A 36 6.75 10.52 9.51
CA ASN A 36 7.62 11.18 10.48
C ASN A 36 7.62 12.71 10.29
N ALA A 37 7.66 13.19 9.05
CA ALA A 37 7.68 14.61 8.73
C ALA A 37 6.37 15.34 9.13
N THR A 38 5.25 14.61 9.19
CA THR A 38 3.96 15.12 9.69
C THR A 38 3.77 14.91 11.20
N ASN A 39 4.84 14.68 11.95
CA ASN A 39 4.79 14.34 13.37
C ASN A 39 3.83 13.19 13.69
N ARG A 40 3.67 12.23 12.77
CA ARG A 40 2.76 11.09 12.84
C ARG A 40 1.27 11.46 12.83
N HIS A 41 0.92 12.66 12.37
CA HIS A 41 -0.45 13.13 12.19
C HIS A 41 -0.88 13.02 10.71
N CYS A 42 -0.63 11.88 10.09
CA CYS A 42 -0.99 11.63 8.69
C CYS A 42 -1.68 10.28 8.54
N ASP A 43 -2.86 10.30 7.94
CA ASP A 43 -3.52 9.12 7.40
C ASP A 43 -3.17 8.98 5.91
N PHE A 44 -3.20 7.77 5.37
CA PHE A 44 -2.87 7.53 3.98
C PHE A 44 -3.99 6.78 3.26
N ILE A 45 -4.20 7.15 1.99
CA ILE A 45 -4.90 6.35 0.99
C ILE A 45 -3.85 5.93 -0.03
N ILE A 46 -3.65 4.64 -0.20
CA ILE A 46 -2.61 4.08 -1.08
C ILE A 46 -3.28 3.25 -2.15
N SER A 47 -3.06 3.59 -3.43
CA SER A 47 -3.44 2.74 -4.55
C SER A 47 -2.50 1.53 -4.59
N PHE A 48 -3.03 0.36 -4.28
CA PHE A 48 -2.29 -0.89 -4.15
C PHE A 48 -2.57 -1.78 -5.36
N PHE A 49 -1.62 -1.84 -6.29
CA PHE A 49 -1.77 -2.53 -7.59
C PHE A 49 -1.49 -4.04 -7.47
N ASP A 50 -2.17 -4.70 -6.56
CA ASP A 50 -2.03 -6.11 -6.27
C ASP A 50 -2.62 -7.02 -7.37
N GLY A 51 -3.77 -6.64 -7.95
CA GLY A 51 -4.46 -7.43 -8.97
C GLY A 51 -3.76 -7.41 -10.33
N THR A 52 -3.12 -6.30 -10.71
CA THR A 52 -2.53 -6.14 -12.03
C THR A 52 -1.02 -6.27 -12.03
N ASP A 53 -0.30 -5.48 -11.25
CA ASP A 53 1.17 -5.50 -11.30
C ASP A 53 1.73 -6.68 -10.49
N LEU A 54 1.40 -6.78 -9.22
CA LEU A 54 1.97 -7.79 -8.33
C LEU A 54 1.54 -9.20 -8.71
N ASN A 55 0.25 -9.45 -8.92
CA ASN A 55 -0.28 -10.79 -9.20
C ASN A 55 0.28 -11.39 -10.51
N ARG A 56 0.51 -10.55 -11.51
CA ARG A 56 1.10 -11.01 -12.79
C ARG A 56 2.59 -11.35 -12.65
N ASN A 57 3.29 -10.67 -11.78
CA ASN A 57 4.76 -10.64 -11.79
C ASN A 57 5.40 -11.30 -10.56
N CYS A 58 4.65 -11.62 -9.49
CA CYS A 58 5.23 -12.13 -8.24
C CYS A 58 5.99 -13.46 -8.40
N ALA A 59 5.49 -14.40 -9.22
CA ALA A 59 6.21 -15.65 -9.49
C ALA A 59 7.53 -15.40 -10.23
N MET A 60 7.53 -14.47 -11.19
CA MET A 60 8.75 -14.09 -11.92
C MET A 60 9.75 -13.39 -11.01
N ALA A 61 9.29 -12.48 -10.15
CA ALA A 61 10.11 -11.82 -9.14
C ALA A 61 10.75 -12.84 -8.16
N THR A 62 10.04 -13.94 -7.88
CA THR A 62 10.50 -14.99 -6.96
C THR A 62 11.51 -15.93 -7.61
N LEU A 63 11.19 -16.45 -8.79
CA LEU A 63 11.91 -17.60 -9.38
C LEU A 63 12.99 -17.20 -10.40
N SER A 64 12.86 -16.04 -11.02
CA SER A 64 13.78 -15.66 -12.10
C SER A 64 15.07 -15.05 -11.55
N LYS A 65 16.19 -15.55 -12.05
CA LYS A 65 17.52 -14.97 -11.77
C LYS A 65 17.80 -13.69 -12.59
N THR A 66 17.13 -13.53 -13.71
CA THR A 66 17.34 -12.40 -14.64
C THR A 66 16.48 -11.19 -14.34
N HIS A 67 15.46 -11.32 -13.51
CA HIS A 67 14.52 -10.25 -13.16
C HIS A 67 14.79 -9.66 -11.77
N SER A 68 16.07 -9.45 -11.41
CA SER A 68 16.45 -8.86 -10.11
C SER A 68 15.83 -7.48 -9.88
N ARG A 69 15.76 -6.64 -10.93
CA ARG A 69 15.15 -5.29 -10.83
C ARG A 69 13.67 -5.34 -10.45
N LEU A 70 12.94 -6.34 -10.96
CA LEU A 70 11.52 -6.52 -10.61
C LEU A 70 11.36 -6.93 -9.15
N ARG A 71 12.19 -7.86 -8.68
CA ARG A 71 12.26 -8.26 -7.28
C ARG A 71 12.61 -7.07 -6.38
N GLU A 72 13.66 -6.34 -6.70
CA GLU A 72 14.10 -5.15 -5.95
C GLU A 72 13.02 -4.07 -5.88
N LYS A 73 12.23 -3.88 -6.96
CA LYS A 73 11.08 -2.98 -6.99
C LYS A 73 10.09 -3.34 -5.89
N TYR A 74 9.64 -4.59 -5.85
CA TYR A 74 8.66 -5.05 -4.87
C TYR A 74 9.22 -5.12 -3.45
N GLU A 75 10.47 -5.51 -3.28
CA GLU A 75 11.14 -5.54 -1.98
C GLU A 75 11.26 -4.12 -1.40
N ARG A 76 11.56 -3.13 -2.23
CA ARG A 76 11.58 -1.72 -1.81
C ARG A 76 10.18 -1.21 -1.46
N PHE A 77 9.19 -1.53 -2.28
CA PHE A 77 7.79 -1.18 -2.01
C PHE A 77 7.32 -1.79 -0.70
N LEU A 78 7.60 -3.07 -0.47
CA LEU A 78 7.25 -3.78 0.76
C LEU A 78 8.10 -3.31 1.96
N GLY A 79 9.30 -2.81 1.71
CA GLY A 79 10.30 -2.53 2.73
C GLY A 79 10.94 -3.79 3.32
N ASP A 80 10.87 -4.93 2.63
CA ASP A 80 11.42 -6.22 3.06
C ASP A 80 12.25 -6.87 1.94
N ALA A 81 13.57 -6.75 2.05
CA ALA A 81 14.54 -7.27 1.07
C ALA A 81 14.64 -8.82 1.05
N LYS A 82 13.95 -9.50 1.95
CA LYS A 82 14.00 -10.98 2.05
C LYS A 82 12.69 -11.67 1.71
N PHE A 83 11.65 -10.91 1.39
CA PHE A 83 10.31 -11.47 1.15
C PHE A 83 10.31 -12.59 0.12
N PHE A 84 10.87 -12.33 -1.06
CA PHE A 84 10.90 -13.31 -2.17
C PHE A 84 11.94 -14.43 -1.99
N GLN A 85 12.75 -14.38 -0.92
CA GLN A 85 13.70 -15.42 -0.54
C GLN A 85 13.12 -16.40 0.49
N ARG A 86 11.93 -16.16 0.99
CA ARG A 86 11.24 -17.00 1.95
C ARG A 86 10.87 -18.34 1.29
N LYS A 87 11.06 -19.44 2.02
CA LYS A 87 10.77 -20.79 1.52
C LYS A 87 9.32 -20.97 1.10
N ASP A 88 8.38 -20.48 1.93
CA ASP A 88 6.95 -20.53 1.64
C ASP A 88 6.58 -19.78 0.35
N ILE A 89 7.15 -18.60 0.12
CA ILE A 89 6.92 -17.81 -1.09
C ILE A 89 7.48 -18.52 -2.34
N ILE A 90 8.67 -19.10 -2.22
CA ILE A 90 9.29 -19.89 -3.31
C ILE A 90 8.42 -21.11 -3.66
N GLU A 91 7.88 -21.81 -2.67
CA GLU A 91 7.00 -22.96 -2.90
C GLU A 91 5.69 -22.54 -3.57
N MET A 92 5.05 -21.48 -3.09
CA MET A 92 3.84 -20.91 -3.70
C MET A 92 4.11 -20.52 -5.16
N ALA A 93 5.25 -19.90 -5.46
CA ALA A 93 5.62 -19.48 -6.80
C ALA A 93 5.81 -20.69 -7.75
N LYS A 94 6.47 -21.77 -7.28
CA LYS A 94 6.60 -23.01 -8.03
C LYS A 94 5.26 -23.67 -8.35
N LEU A 95 4.31 -23.56 -7.42
CA LEU A 95 2.94 -24.07 -7.55
C LEU A 95 2.01 -23.11 -8.31
N LYS A 96 2.51 -21.99 -8.83
CA LYS A 96 1.75 -20.95 -9.55
C LYS A 96 0.60 -20.35 -8.71
N GLN A 97 0.75 -20.31 -7.39
CA GLN A 97 -0.24 -19.79 -6.45
C GLN A 97 -0.07 -18.27 -6.27
N ASN A 98 -0.12 -17.51 -7.36
CA ASN A 98 0.15 -16.07 -7.34
C ASN A 98 -0.77 -15.30 -6.38
N SER A 99 -2.07 -15.62 -6.36
CA SER A 99 -3.02 -14.94 -5.47
C SER A 99 -2.65 -15.11 -3.99
N ARG A 100 -2.14 -16.28 -3.60
CA ARG A 100 -1.68 -16.52 -2.22
C ARG A 100 -0.42 -15.72 -1.90
N ILE A 101 0.50 -15.58 -2.87
CA ILE A 101 1.68 -14.71 -2.69
C ILE A 101 1.23 -13.26 -2.49
N VAL A 102 0.25 -12.78 -3.28
CA VAL A 102 -0.33 -11.44 -3.16
C VAL A 102 -0.97 -11.23 -1.78
N GLU A 103 -1.74 -12.20 -1.29
CA GLU A 103 -2.34 -12.13 0.06
C GLU A 103 -1.26 -11.99 1.14
N VAL A 104 -0.23 -12.85 1.12
CA VAL A 104 0.88 -12.80 2.08
C VAL A 104 1.67 -11.49 1.97
N PHE A 105 1.87 -10.98 0.76
CA PHE A 105 2.54 -9.71 0.51
C PHE A 105 1.75 -8.55 1.10
N THR A 106 0.44 -8.50 0.82
CA THR A 106 -0.46 -7.46 1.31
C THR A 106 -0.51 -7.46 2.84
N GLU A 107 -0.62 -8.62 3.45
CA GLU A 107 -0.62 -8.74 4.90
C GLU A 107 0.73 -8.32 5.51
N THR A 108 1.84 -8.70 4.88
CA THR A 108 3.18 -8.27 5.31
C THR A 108 3.30 -6.74 5.23
N TYR A 109 2.75 -6.12 4.17
CA TYR A 109 2.75 -4.66 4.02
C TYR A 109 1.96 -3.98 5.15
N LYS A 110 0.75 -4.47 5.45
CA LYS A 110 -0.07 -3.97 6.57
C LYS A 110 0.64 -4.10 7.92
N GLN A 111 1.28 -5.24 8.17
CA GLN A 111 2.06 -5.46 9.40
C GLN A 111 3.24 -4.48 9.52
N ARG A 112 3.88 -4.14 8.42
CA ARG A 112 4.96 -3.15 8.43
C ARG A 112 4.44 -1.75 8.71
N LEU A 113 3.30 -1.37 8.11
CA LEU A 113 2.62 -0.12 8.41
C LEU A 113 2.24 -0.03 9.89
N ALA A 114 1.72 -1.11 10.46
CA ALA A 114 1.40 -1.18 11.89
C ALA A 114 2.64 -0.99 12.78
N ARG A 115 3.80 -1.53 12.40
CA ARG A 115 5.06 -1.37 13.16
C ARG A 115 5.56 0.06 13.23
N ILE A 116 5.28 0.89 12.23
CA ILE A 116 5.60 2.32 12.25
C ILE A 116 4.55 3.18 12.95
N GLY A 117 3.43 2.58 13.41
CA GLY A 117 2.37 3.25 14.15
C GLY A 117 1.05 3.41 13.39
N LEU A 118 0.98 3.03 12.11
CA LEU A 118 -0.24 3.00 11.29
C LEU A 118 -0.97 1.67 11.50
N ALA A 119 -1.51 1.48 12.72
CA ALA A 119 -2.00 0.17 13.18
C ALA A 119 -3.37 -0.23 12.61
N TYR A 120 -4.11 0.72 12.08
CA TYR A 120 -5.46 0.48 11.56
C TYR A 120 -5.46 0.56 10.05
N SER A 121 -6.01 -0.46 9.38
CA SER A 121 -6.10 -0.49 7.92
C SER A 121 -7.43 -1.05 7.46
N ASP A 122 -7.88 -0.59 6.29
CA ASP A 122 -9.05 -1.11 5.60
C ASP A 122 -8.82 -1.03 4.09
N THR A 123 -9.49 -1.90 3.33
CA THR A 123 -9.29 -1.98 1.87
C THR A 123 -10.62 -1.93 1.15
N VAL A 124 -10.64 -1.18 0.04
CA VAL A 124 -11.78 -1.13 -0.88
C VAL A 124 -11.30 -1.49 -2.28
N ALA A 125 -11.94 -2.48 -2.91
CA ALA A 125 -11.62 -2.88 -4.27
C ALA A 125 -12.10 -1.83 -5.28
N VAL A 126 -11.25 -1.51 -6.25
CA VAL A 126 -11.59 -0.65 -7.39
C VAL A 126 -11.59 -1.51 -8.66
N GLY A 127 -12.78 -2.03 -8.98
CA GLY A 127 -12.92 -3.03 -10.02
C GLY A 127 -12.07 -4.28 -9.73
N SER A 128 -11.45 -4.83 -10.78
CA SER A 128 -10.50 -5.96 -10.68
C SER A 128 -9.03 -5.51 -10.77
N TYR A 129 -8.78 -4.20 -10.74
CA TYR A 129 -7.47 -3.66 -11.10
C TYR A 129 -6.56 -3.45 -9.88
N TYR A 130 -7.08 -2.85 -8.82
CA TYR A 130 -6.32 -2.53 -7.62
C TYR A 130 -7.25 -2.33 -6.42
N HIS A 131 -6.65 -2.24 -5.25
CA HIS A 131 -7.34 -1.87 -4.01
C HIS A 131 -6.89 -0.49 -3.55
N LEU A 132 -7.80 0.29 -2.96
CA LEU A 132 -7.45 1.42 -2.13
C LEU A 132 -7.23 0.91 -0.70
N LEU A 133 -6.00 1.03 -0.24
CA LEU A 133 -5.62 0.71 1.13
C LEU A 133 -5.64 2.02 1.94
N PHE A 134 -6.61 2.16 2.82
CA PHE A 134 -6.61 3.22 3.82
C PHE A 134 -5.84 2.76 5.06
N VAL A 135 -4.99 3.63 5.61
CA VAL A 135 -4.26 3.35 6.84
C VAL A 135 -4.24 4.58 7.76
N SER A 136 -4.38 4.32 9.06
CA SER A 136 -4.45 5.34 10.10
C SER A 136 -3.77 4.87 11.38
N SER A 137 -3.28 5.82 12.17
CA SER A 137 -2.82 5.57 13.54
C SER A 137 -3.98 5.47 14.56
N HIS A 138 -5.21 5.83 14.16
CA HIS A 138 -6.36 5.90 15.04
C HIS A 138 -7.57 5.16 14.50
N GLN A 139 -8.29 4.46 15.38
CA GLN A 139 -9.55 3.78 15.04
C GLN A 139 -10.57 4.74 14.41
N ARG A 140 -10.64 5.99 14.87
CA ARG A 140 -11.55 7.00 14.31
C ARG A 140 -11.33 7.25 12.81
N GLY A 141 -10.08 7.15 12.33
CA GLY A 141 -9.77 7.24 10.90
C GLY A 141 -10.46 6.14 10.11
N ILE A 142 -10.40 4.90 10.59
CA ILE A 142 -11.09 3.76 9.97
C ILE A 142 -12.61 3.93 10.00
N ASP A 143 -13.16 4.38 11.13
CA ASP A 143 -14.60 4.59 11.23
C ASP A 143 -15.10 5.66 10.25
N PHE A 144 -14.32 6.72 10.07
CA PHE A 144 -14.59 7.75 9.07
C PHE A 144 -14.47 7.19 7.64
N TRP A 145 -13.39 6.47 7.35
CA TRP A 145 -13.18 5.82 6.05
C TRP A 145 -14.33 4.88 5.67
N ARG A 146 -14.74 4.03 6.60
CA ARG A 146 -15.86 3.09 6.39
C ARG A 146 -17.20 3.78 6.13
N LYS A 147 -17.44 4.94 6.74
CA LYS A 147 -18.61 5.75 6.43
C LYS A 147 -18.51 6.35 5.03
N ALA A 148 -17.38 6.94 4.69
CA ALA A 148 -17.14 7.53 3.38
C ALA A 148 -17.22 6.49 2.24
N SER A 149 -16.59 5.33 2.40
CA SER A 149 -16.58 4.27 1.39
C SER A 149 -17.95 3.61 1.16
N LYS A 150 -18.84 3.58 2.17
CA LYS A 150 -20.21 3.07 2.03
C LYS A 150 -21.14 4.02 1.25
N THR A 151 -20.81 5.31 1.20
CA THR A 151 -21.57 6.28 0.41
C THR A 151 -21.23 6.23 -1.09
N CYS A 152 -20.14 5.54 -1.43
CA CYS A 152 -19.82 5.23 -2.82
C CYS A 152 -20.76 4.12 -3.29
N LEU A 153 -21.62 4.43 -4.28
CA LEU A 153 -22.55 3.45 -4.87
C LEU A 153 -21.78 2.23 -5.42
N PRO A 154 -22.39 1.02 -5.43
CA PRO A 154 -21.73 -0.21 -5.85
C PRO A 154 -21.07 -0.19 -7.23
N ASN A 155 -21.41 0.77 -8.06
CA ASN A 155 -20.90 0.93 -9.44
C ASN A 155 -19.75 1.95 -9.57
N GLY A 156 -19.22 2.46 -8.48
CA GLY A 156 -17.95 3.22 -8.48
C GLY A 156 -17.91 4.55 -9.26
N GLN A 157 -18.99 4.96 -9.93
CA GLN A 157 -18.93 6.00 -10.95
C GLN A 157 -19.72 7.29 -10.64
N ARG A 158 -20.24 7.49 -9.42
CA ARG A 158 -21.09 8.66 -9.16
C ARG A 158 -20.68 9.55 -7.99
N LEU A 159 -19.40 9.62 -7.65
CA LEU A 159 -18.94 10.63 -6.69
C LEU A 159 -18.67 12.01 -7.32
N PHE A 160 -18.61 12.09 -8.64
CA PHE A 160 -18.35 13.34 -9.34
C PHE A 160 -19.30 13.48 -10.54
N ASN A 161 -20.52 13.94 -10.27
CA ASN A 161 -21.29 14.64 -11.30
C ASN A 161 -20.77 16.09 -11.30
N PHE A 162 -19.78 16.37 -12.12
CA PHE A 162 -19.50 17.73 -12.55
C PHE A 162 -20.42 18.09 -13.69
#